data_2bc4be53ba49e0a19ddc0d9e205d67c2
#
_entry.id   2bc4be53ba49e0a19ddc0d9e205d67c2
#
_cell.length_a   1.000
_cell.length_b   1.000
_cell.length_c   1.000
_cell.angle_alpha   90.00
_cell.angle_beta   90.00
_cell.angle_gamma   90.00
#
_symmetry.space_group_name_H-M   'P 1'
#
loop_
_entity.id
_entity.type
_entity.pdbx_description
1 polymer ?
#
loop_
_entity_poly.entity_id
_entity_poly.type
_entity_poly.pdbx_seq_one_letter_code
_entity_poly.pdbx_strand_id
1 'polypeptide(L)'
;TCYDFYFYENFSQLARKNVDIIIGASHQRGERQDVLETIGRFCAFAANAYLLRASVSMGEGEEVGGCSMLVAPDGKVLFNAKSQIGTFTESIDPKFKYIRSCGYGNPLVPNGQYIESGRTPWVYRPAGSFIIPDDDKLPYPRVCAHRGFNTVAPENSLPAFGAAVSLGAPEIELDLWVTKDGEIVVCHDGEVGRVSDGEGMISELTYQELLAFDFGCR
;
A
#
# COMPACT_ATOMS: atom_id res chain seq x y z
N THR A 1 1.80 9.33 -2.44
CA THR A 1 0.54 9.67 -3.13
C THR A 1 -0.60 9.82 -2.13
N CYS A 2 -1.76 10.35 -2.56
CA CYS A 2 -2.92 10.50 -1.68
C CYS A 2 -3.48 9.17 -1.15
N TYR A 3 -3.38 8.12 -1.94
CA TYR A 3 -3.81 6.78 -1.56
C TYR A 3 -2.91 6.13 -0.50
N ASP A 4 -1.63 6.49 -0.46
CA ASP A 4 -0.66 5.99 0.53
C ASP A 4 -1.03 6.33 1.98
N PHE A 5 -1.83 7.39 2.19
CA PHE A 5 -2.28 7.78 3.52
C PHE A 5 -3.19 6.74 4.21
N TYR A 6 -3.82 5.86 3.45
CA TYR A 6 -4.66 4.79 4.02
C TYR A 6 -3.85 3.59 4.55
N PHE A 7 -2.56 3.50 4.24
CA PHE A 7 -1.72 2.36 4.58
C PHE A 7 -0.71 2.71 5.68
N TYR A 8 -0.96 2.19 6.86
CA TYR A 8 -0.10 2.38 8.02
C TYR A 8 1.35 1.95 7.75
N GLU A 9 1.54 0.94 6.94
CA GLU A 9 2.85 0.36 6.63
C GLU A 9 3.84 1.39 6.07
N ASN A 10 3.36 2.33 5.26
CA ASN A 10 4.19 3.41 4.70
C ASN A 10 4.75 4.29 5.82
N PHE A 11 3.92 4.63 6.79
CA PHE A 11 4.31 5.47 7.93
C PHE A 11 5.18 4.73 8.94
N SER A 12 4.96 3.44 9.11
CA SER A 12 5.82 2.56 9.87
C SER A 12 7.24 2.48 9.28
N GLN A 13 7.39 2.42 7.96
CA GLN A 13 8.70 2.46 7.30
C GLN A 13 9.41 3.81 7.53
N LEU A 14 8.66 4.91 7.51
CA LEU A 14 9.20 6.25 7.80
C LEU A 14 9.60 6.39 9.27
N ALA A 15 8.83 5.82 10.20
CA ALA A 15 9.17 5.75 11.62
C ALA A 15 10.52 5.05 11.85
N ARG A 16 10.74 3.91 11.18
CA ARG A 16 12.01 3.15 11.26
C ARG A 16 13.21 3.95 10.73
N LYS A 17 12.99 4.85 9.79
CA LYS A 17 14.01 5.78 9.28
C LYS A 17 14.20 7.02 10.16
N ASN A 18 13.42 7.14 11.23
CA ASN A 18 13.44 8.26 12.16
C ASN A 18 13.35 9.63 11.46
N VAL A 19 12.47 9.76 10.48
CA VAL A 19 12.26 11.01 9.75
C VAL A 19 11.71 12.09 10.68
N ASP A 20 12.08 13.35 10.45
CA ASP A 20 11.60 14.48 11.25
C ASP A 20 10.29 15.05 10.70
N ILE A 21 10.17 15.14 9.37
CA ILE A 21 9.01 15.73 8.69
C ILE A 21 8.60 14.84 7.52
N ILE A 22 7.31 14.59 7.40
CA ILE A 22 6.68 13.93 6.26
C ILE A 22 5.94 15.00 5.46
N ILE A 23 6.27 15.14 4.18
CA ILE A 23 5.56 16.03 3.27
C ILE A 23 4.72 15.18 2.32
N GLY A 24 3.41 15.39 2.35
CA GLY A 24 2.45 14.65 1.55
C GLY A 24 1.59 15.56 0.68
N ALA A 25 1.74 15.45 -0.65
CA ALA A 25 0.77 16.00 -1.58
C ALA A 25 -0.41 15.02 -1.72
N SER A 26 -1.63 15.50 -1.57
CA SER A 26 -2.82 14.69 -1.51
C SER A 26 -3.96 15.28 -2.34
N HIS A 27 -4.81 14.39 -2.89
CA HIS A 27 -5.93 14.77 -3.73
C HIS A 27 -7.15 13.89 -3.46
N GLN A 28 -7.51 13.73 -2.18
CA GLN A 28 -8.66 12.92 -1.74
C GLN A 28 -9.93 13.78 -1.80
N ARG A 29 -10.52 13.90 -2.98
CA ARG A 29 -11.63 14.83 -3.26
C ARG A 29 -12.94 14.48 -2.55
N GLY A 30 -13.27 13.21 -2.50
CA GLY A 30 -14.55 12.73 -1.99
C GLY A 30 -14.51 12.32 -0.52
N GLU A 31 -13.34 12.42 0.13
CA GLU A 31 -13.21 12.01 1.53
C GLU A 31 -13.67 13.13 2.47
N ARG A 32 -14.36 12.77 3.53
CA ARG A 32 -14.82 13.70 4.56
C ARG A 32 -13.64 14.28 5.33
N GLN A 33 -13.75 15.55 5.70
CA GLN A 33 -12.68 16.29 6.38
C GLN A 33 -12.32 15.74 7.75
N ASP A 34 -13.29 15.21 8.51
CA ASP A 34 -13.03 14.58 9.80
C ASP A 34 -12.25 13.25 9.65
N VAL A 35 -12.51 12.49 8.58
CA VAL A 35 -11.74 11.30 8.24
C VAL A 35 -10.32 11.67 7.84
N LEU A 36 -10.14 12.68 6.98
CA LEU A 36 -8.82 13.16 6.57
C LEU A 36 -7.98 13.66 7.75
N GLU A 37 -8.60 14.37 8.69
CA GLU A 37 -7.93 14.82 9.92
C GLU A 37 -7.54 13.62 10.79
N THR A 38 -8.43 12.65 10.96
CA THR A 38 -8.16 11.42 11.73
C THR A 38 -6.98 10.65 11.14
N ILE A 39 -6.96 10.46 9.82
CA ILE A 39 -5.84 9.81 9.10
C ILE A 39 -4.55 10.60 9.32
N GLY A 40 -4.57 11.92 9.12
CA GLY A 40 -3.39 12.76 9.27
C GLY A 40 -2.80 12.70 10.68
N ARG A 41 -3.65 12.76 11.71
CA ARG A 41 -3.25 12.62 13.11
C ARG A 41 -2.62 11.27 13.41
N PHE A 42 -3.23 10.21 12.91
CA PHE A 42 -2.70 8.86 13.10
C PHE A 42 -1.36 8.67 12.37
N CYS A 43 -1.21 9.16 11.15
CA CYS A 43 0.03 9.05 10.37
C CYS A 43 1.20 9.77 11.07
N ALA A 44 0.98 11.00 11.56
CA ALA A 44 2.00 11.75 12.31
C ALA A 44 2.40 11.04 13.61
N PHE A 45 1.41 10.59 14.38
CA PHE A 45 1.62 9.84 15.62
C PHE A 45 2.37 8.52 15.39
N ALA A 46 1.95 7.74 14.38
CA ALA A 46 2.54 6.45 14.06
C ALA A 46 4.00 6.56 13.57
N ALA A 47 4.30 7.58 12.78
CA ALA A 47 5.64 7.86 12.31
C ALA A 47 6.53 8.59 13.35
N ASN A 48 5.94 9.12 14.41
CA ASN A 48 6.58 10.01 15.35
C ASN A 48 7.30 11.17 14.64
N ALA A 49 6.63 11.78 13.66
CA ALA A 49 7.15 12.83 12.81
C ALA A 49 6.06 13.88 12.53
N TYR A 50 6.47 15.11 12.22
CA TYR A 50 5.51 16.07 11.69
C TYR A 50 4.94 15.57 10.36
N LEU A 51 3.65 15.81 10.16
CA LEU A 51 2.99 15.63 8.86
C LEU A 51 2.56 16.99 8.32
N LEU A 52 3.20 17.41 7.23
CA LEU A 52 2.75 18.53 6.40
C LEU A 52 2.00 17.95 5.19
N ARG A 53 0.67 18.03 5.24
CA ARG A 53 -0.20 17.58 4.14
C ARG A 53 -0.68 18.81 3.36
N ALA A 54 -0.39 18.84 2.06
CA ALA A 54 -0.96 19.80 1.13
C ALA A 54 -2.02 19.11 0.28
N SER A 55 -3.20 19.70 0.15
CA SER A 55 -4.33 19.11 -0.54
C SER A 55 -5.15 20.15 -1.30
N VAL A 56 -5.82 19.72 -2.34
CA VAL A 56 -6.74 20.55 -3.14
C VAL A 56 -8.04 20.74 -2.37
N SER A 57 -8.46 21.99 -2.20
CA SER A 57 -9.80 22.32 -1.71
C SER A 57 -10.85 22.05 -2.80
N MET A 58 -12.02 21.60 -2.41
CA MET A 58 -13.17 21.43 -3.31
C MET A 58 -14.05 22.69 -3.41
N GLY A 59 -13.73 23.71 -2.64
CA GLY A 59 -14.45 24.98 -2.56
C GLY A 59 -14.65 25.42 -1.10
N GLU A 60 -14.84 26.72 -0.90
CA GLU A 60 -15.13 27.25 0.45
C GLU A 60 -16.48 26.70 0.95
N GLY A 61 -16.48 26.23 2.20
CA GLY A 61 -17.66 25.66 2.85
C GLY A 61 -17.92 24.17 2.54
N GLU A 62 -17.16 23.56 1.63
CA GLU A 62 -17.27 22.12 1.38
C GLU A 62 -16.77 21.32 2.58
N GLU A 63 -17.43 20.19 2.86
CA GLU A 63 -17.10 19.28 3.97
C GLU A 63 -16.25 18.08 3.53
N VAL A 64 -15.94 17.99 2.24
CA VAL A 64 -15.13 16.91 1.62
C VAL A 64 -13.85 17.48 1.02
N GLY A 65 -12.83 16.66 0.90
CA GLY A 65 -11.53 17.06 0.37
C GLY A 65 -10.83 18.12 1.22
N GLY A 66 -9.92 18.87 0.64
CA GLY A 66 -9.17 19.91 1.35
C GLY A 66 -8.29 19.34 2.46
N CYS A 67 -8.35 19.96 3.62
CA CYS A 67 -7.56 19.60 4.79
C CYS A 67 -6.04 19.66 4.54
N SER A 68 -5.56 20.74 3.92
CA SER A 68 -4.14 21.08 4.05
C SER A 68 -3.85 21.31 5.54
N MET A 69 -2.93 20.52 6.11
CA MET A 69 -2.76 20.52 7.55
C MET A 69 -1.30 20.30 7.96
N LEU A 70 -0.99 20.77 9.16
CA LEU A 70 0.23 20.46 9.87
C LEU A 70 -0.11 19.75 11.18
N VAL A 71 0.41 18.55 11.35
CA VAL A 71 0.19 17.72 12.53
C VAL A 71 1.53 17.41 13.20
N ALA A 72 1.59 17.55 14.51
CA ALA A 72 2.78 17.27 15.31
C ALA A 72 2.96 15.76 15.56
N PRO A 73 4.16 15.32 15.96
CA PRO A 73 4.48 13.91 16.24
C PRO A 73 3.61 13.24 17.34
N ASP A 74 2.97 14.02 18.20
CA ASP A 74 2.02 13.53 19.20
C ASP A 74 0.57 13.39 18.67
N GLY A 75 0.35 13.68 17.39
CA GLY A 75 -0.97 13.68 16.74
C GLY A 75 -1.77 14.96 16.98
N LYS A 76 -1.18 16.00 17.58
CA LYS A 76 -1.84 17.30 17.75
C LYS A 76 -1.89 18.04 16.41
N VAL A 77 -3.07 18.47 16.01
CA VAL A 77 -3.24 19.33 14.84
C VAL A 77 -2.80 20.75 15.23
N LEU A 78 -1.72 21.23 14.60
CA LEU A 78 -1.24 22.59 14.76
C LEU A 78 -2.00 23.55 13.87
N PHE A 79 -2.31 23.11 12.68
CA PHE A 79 -3.09 23.86 11.70
C PHE A 79 -3.88 22.90 10.80
N ASN A 80 -5.11 23.28 10.42
CA ASN A 80 -5.92 22.62 9.41
C ASN A 80 -6.73 23.67 8.63
N ALA A 81 -6.43 23.84 7.35
CA ALA A 81 -7.13 24.76 6.47
C ALA A 81 -8.55 24.34 6.13
N LYS A 82 -8.91 23.08 6.36
CA LYS A 82 -10.21 22.51 5.93
C LYS A 82 -10.47 22.80 4.46
N SER A 83 -11.53 23.59 4.15
CA SER A 83 -11.92 23.99 2.80
C SER A 83 -11.26 25.29 2.33
N GLN A 84 -10.50 25.99 3.19
CA GLN A 84 -9.88 27.28 2.85
C GLN A 84 -8.77 27.11 1.81
N ILE A 85 -8.69 28.10 0.93
CA ILE A 85 -7.65 28.21 -0.11
C ILE A 85 -6.68 29.31 0.30
N GLY A 86 -5.38 29.02 0.34
CA GLY A 86 -4.40 30.04 0.72
C GLY A 86 -3.02 29.49 1.01
N THR A 87 -2.14 30.39 1.41
CA THR A 87 -0.82 30.06 1.95
C THR A 87 -0.84 30.28 3.45
N PHE A 88 -0.44 29.26 4.19
CA PHE A 88 -0.43 29.26 5.65
C PHE A 88 0.99 28.99 6.14
N THR A 89 1.36 29.61 7.24
CA THR A 89 2.72 29.51 7.80
C THR A 89 2.63 29.19 9.27
N GLU A 90 3.34 28.13 9.68
CA GLU A 90 3.49 27.71 11.06
C GLU A 90 4.97 27.53 11.40
N SER A 91 5.32 27.79 12.65
CA SER A 91 6.68 27.58 13.16
C SER A 91 6.74 26.32 13.99
N ILE A 92 7.72 25.46 13.71
CA ILE A 92 7.91 24.21 14.41
C ILE A 92 9.38 24.04 14.83
N ASP A 93 9.59 23.23 15.88
CA ASP A 93 10.90 22.63 16.14
C ASP A 93 10.98 21.30 15.36
N PRO A 94 11.74 21.21 14.27
CA PRO A 94 11.76 20.00 13.45
C PRO A 94 12.35 18.78 14.17
N LYS A 95 13.04 18.99 15.30
CA LYS A 95 13.62 17.91 16.10
C LYS A 95 12.71 17.40 17.22
N PHE A 96 11.55 18.02 17.39
CA PHE A 96 10.59 17.53 18.37
C PHE A 96 10.11 16.13 18.02
N LYS A 97 10.17 15.24 19.01
CA LYS A 97 9.62 13.87 18.96
C LYS A 97 8.70 13.66 20.15
N TYR A 98 7.60 12.99 19.93
CA TYR A 98 6.74 12.59 21.04
C TYR A 98 7.40 11.46 21.82
N ILE A 99 7.60 11.70 23.09
CA ILE A 99 8.25 10.78 24.04
C ILE A 99 7.20 10.29 25.03
N ARG A 100 7.20 9.01 25.32
CA ARG A 100 6.25 8.39 26.25
C ARG A 100 6.93 7.37 27.15
N SER A 101 6.30 7.07 28.29
CA SER A 101 6.70 5.96 29.14
C SER A 101 6.34 4.62 28.48
N CYS A 102 7.22 3.65 28.52
CA CYS A 102 6.98 2.27 28.07
C CYS A 102 6.47 1.34 29.17
N GLY A 103 6.01 1.88 30.29
CA GLY A 103 5.44 1.13 31.41
C GLY A 103 5.77 1.76 32.77
N TYR A 104 5.32 1.14 33.85
CA TYR A 104 5.57 1.61 35.20
C TYR A 104 7.07 1.61 35.52
N GLY A 105 7.62 2.78 35.82
CA GLY A 105 9.03 2.95 36.20
C GLY A 105 10.03 2.77 35.05
N ASN A 106 9.57 2.56 33.83
CA ASN A 106 10.44 2.42 32.66
C ASN A 106 10.86 3.79 32.10
N PRO A 107 12.01 3.85 31.41
CA PRO A 107 12.49 5.09 30.82
C PRO A 107 11.52 5.63 29.76
N LEU A 108 11.58 6.92 29.52
CA LEU A 108 10.90 7.55 28.42
C LEU A 108 11.56 7.16 27.10
N VAL A 109 10.75 6.78 26.12
CA VAL A 109 11.21 6.40 24.79
C VAL A 109 10.42 7.15 23.70
N PRO A 110 11.00 7.39 22.52
CA PRO A 110 10.28 7.92 21.38
C PRO A 110 9.10 7.00 21.01
N ASN A 111 7.95 7.60 20.72
CA ASN A 111 6.71 6.84 20.42
C ASN A 111 6.89 5.86 19.25
N GLY A 112 7.63 6.23 18.21
CA GLY A 112 7.92 5.32 17.09
C GLY A 112 8.68 4.06 17.56
N GLN A 113 9.65 4.20 18.44
CA GLN A 113 10.39 3.07 19.02
C GLN A 113 9.47 2.20 19.88
N TYR A 114 8.61 2.83 20.71
CA TYR A 114 7.63 2.10 21.53
C TYR A 114 6.70 1.23 20.69
N ILE A 115 6.15 1.80 19.60
CA ILE A 115 5.26 1.08 18.69
C ILE A 115 6.01 -0.06 17.99
N GLU A 116 7.18 0.22 17.40
CA GLU A 116 7.94 -0.78 16.63
C GLU A 116 8.45 -1.93 17.51
N SER A 117 8.86 -1.68 18.75
CA SER A 117 9.32 -2.74 19.66
C SER A 117 8.21 -3.74 20.04
N GLY A 118 6.95 -3.30 20.02
CA GLY A 118 5.79 -4.13 20.34
C GLY A 118 5.17 -4.83 19.12
N ARG A 119 5.65 -4.56 17.92
CA ARG A 119 5.07 -5.15 16.70
C ARG A 119 5.50 -6.59 16.49
N THR A 120 4.53 -7.41 16.20
CA THR A 120 4.71 -8.84 15.86
C THR A 120 4.01 -9.15 14.53
N PRO A 121 4.43 -8.52 13.40
CA PRO A 121 3.69 -8.59 12.13
C PRO A 121 3.51 -10.01 11.61
N TRP A 122 4.44 -10.91 11.93
CA TRP A 122 4.33 -12.33 11.61
C TRP A 122 3.16 -13.05 12.31
N VAL A 123 2.60 -12.48 13.38
CA VAL A 123 1.45 -13.04 14.10
C VAL A 123 0.13 -12.66 13.45
N TYR A 124 -0.01 -11.38 13.05
CA TYR A 124 -1.27 -10.84 12.54
C TYR A 124 -1.30 -10.64 11.02
N ARG A 125 -0.19 -10.89 10.34
CA ARG A 125 -0.09 -10.90 8.87
C ARG A 125 0.66 -12.13 8.37
N PRO A 126 0.20 -13.34 8.67
CA PRO A 126 0.89 -14.56 8.25
C PRO A 126 0.95 -14.69 6.71
N ALA A 127 -0.06 -14.21 6.01
CA ALA A 127 -0.07 -14.15 4.54
C ALA A 127 0.21 -12.71 4.09
N GLY A 128 1.38 -12.42 3.52
CA GLY A 128 1.73 -11.11 2.98
C GLY A 128 2.36 -10.16 3.99
N SER A 129 2.96 -10.66 5.07
CA SER A 129 3.90 -9.86 5.85
C SER A 129 5.19 -9.71 5.07
N PHE A 130 5.41 -8.52 4.54
CA PHE A 130 6.64 -8.18 3.80
C PHE A 130 7.83 -7.84 4.71
N ILE A 131 7.85 -8.31 5.94
CA ILE A 131 9.07 -8.29 6.75
C ILE A 131 9.90 -9.49 6.31
N ILE A 132 10.55 -9.32 5.20
CA ILE A 132 11.61 -10.19 4.76
C ILE A 132 12.85 -9.74 5.53
N PRO A 133 13.58 -10.63 6.23
CA PRO A 133 14.88 -10.32 6.81
C PRO A 133 15.78 -9.66 5.76
N ASP A 134 16.65 -8.73 6.19
CA ASP A 134 17.49 -7.99 5.26
C ASP A 134 18.36 -8.91 4.41
N ASP A 135 18.78 -10.06 4.96
CA ASP A 135 19.58 -11.07 4.27
C ASP A 135 18.82 -11.80 3.15
N ASP A 136 17.48 -11.81 3.21
CA ASP A 136 16.62 -12.47 2.23
C ASP A 136 16.03 -11.48 1.20
N LYS A 137 16.36 -10.17 1.31
CA LYS A 137 15.91 -9.18 0.34
C LYS A 137 16.66 -9.33 -0.96
N LEU A 138 15.91 -9.55 -2.02
CA LEU A 138 16.47 -9.50 -3.37
C LEU A 138 16.97 -8.08 -3.68
N PRO A 139 18.07 -7.97 -4.45
CA PRO A 139 18.61 -6.67 -4.84
C PRO A 139 17.58 -5.83 -5.62
N TYR A 140 17.65 -4.52 -5.46
CA TYR A 140 16.79 -3.56 -6.15
C TYR A 140 17.62 -2.69 -7.10
N PRO A 141 17.14 -2.30 -8.28
CA PRO A 141 15.82 -2.60 -8.86
C PRO A 141 15.68 -4.05 -9.33
N ARG A 142 14.43 -4.55 -9.30
CA ARG A 142 14.11 -5.92 -9.72
C ARG A 142 13.28 -5.92 -10.99
N VAL A 143 13.47 -6.95 -11.80
CA VAL A 143 12.61 -7.21 -12.96
C VAL A 143 11.49 -8.15 -12.53
N CYS A 144 10.26 -7.71 -12.68
CA CYS A 144 9.08 -8.54 -12.49
C CYS A 144 8.54 -8.94 -13.88
N ALA A 145 8.46 -10.22 -14.14
CA ALA A 145 7.92 -10.74 -15.40
C ALA A 145 6.39 -10.73 -15.33
N HIS A 146 5.78 -9.70 -15.90
CA HIS A 146 4.33 -9.50 -15.94
C HIS A 146 3.64 -10.58 -16.76
N ARG A 147 2.88 -11.46 -16.11
CA ARG A 147 2.25 -12.68 -16.66
C ARG A 147 3.27 -13.68 -17.23
N GLY A 148 4.50 -13.68 -16.71
CA GLY A 148 5.61 -14.45 -17.26
C GLY A 148 6.31 -13.74 -18.43
N PHE A 149 7.09 -14.48 -19.23
CA PHE A 149 7.71 -13.96 -20.46
C PHE A 149 6.76 -14.09 -21.65
N ASN A 150 5.72 -13.27 -21.64
CA ASN A 150 4.58 -13.35 -22.56
C ASN A 150 4.88 -12.94 -24.01
N THR A 151 6.11 -12.53 -24.33
CA THR A 151 6.54 -12.29 -25.71
C THR A 151 7.01 -13.57 -26.44
N VAL A 152 7.26 -14.64 -25.70
CA VAL A 152 7.76 -15.91 -26.25
C VAL A 152 6.85 -17.10 -25.97
N ALA A 153 5.90 -16.95 -25.04
CA ALA A 153 4.92 -17.97 -24.70
C ALA A 153 3.60 -17.31 -24.27
N PRO A 154 2.45 -18.01 -24.33
CA PRO A 154 1.18 -17.45 -23.90
C PRO A 154 1.24 -16.91 -22.46
N GLU A 155 0.65 -15.73 -22.25
CA GLU A 155 0.59 -15.10 -20.94
C GLU A 155 -0.04 -16.02 -19.87
N ASN A 156 0.39 -15.87 -18.62
CA ASN A 156 -0.17 -16.62 -17.48
C ASN A 156 -0.07 -18.15 -17.64
N SER A 157 0.91 -18.63 -18.39
CA SER A 157 1.13 -20.07 -18.65
C SER A 157 2.44 -20.57 -18.06
N LEU A 158 2.52 -21.87 -17.77
CA LEU A 158 3.75 -22.51 -17.31
C LEU A 158 4.93 -22.31 -18.27
N PRO A 159 4.78 -22.35 -19.60
CA PRO A 159 5.86 -22.01 -20.52
C PRO A 159 6.35 -20.56 -20.38
N ALA A 160 5.46 -19.57 -20.18
CA ALA A 160 5.86 -18.18 -19.98
C ALA A 160 6.58 -18.00 -18.63
N PHE A 161 6.14 -18.66 -17.58
CA PHE A 161 6.81 -18.66 -16.28
C PHE A 161 8.17 -19.34 -16.35
N GLY A 162 8.25 -20.51 -16.99
CA GLY A 162 9.52 -21.23 -17.21
C GLY A 162 10.53 -20.41 -18.00
N ALA A 163 10.09 -19.70 -19.04
CA ALA A 163 10.94 -18.78 -19.81
C ALA A 163 11.45 -17.62 -18.97
N ALA A 164 10.59 -17.00 -18.13
CA ALA A 164 10.98 -15.92 -17.23
C ALA A 164 12.04 -16.38 -16.22
N VAL A 165 11.83 -17.55 -15.59
CA VAL A 165 12.78 -18.16 -14.66
C VAL A 165 14.12 -18.46 -15.36
N SER A 166 14.09 -19.02 -16.56
CA SER A 166 15.28 -19.36 -17.33
C SER A 166 16.11 -18.14 -17.71
N LEU A 167 15.49 -16.97 -17.85
CA LEU A 167 16.16 -15.69 -18.09
C LEU A 167 16.61 -15.01 -16.80
N GLY A 168 16.37 -15.61 -15.63
CA GLY A 168 16.79 -15.09 -14.34
C GLY A 168 15.91 -13.97 -13.79
N ALA A 169 14.64 -13.87 -14.21
CA ALA A 169 13.70 -12.95 -13.61
C ALA A 169 13.49 -13.34 -12.14
N PRO A 170 13.76 -12.44 -11.17
CA PRO A 170 13.65 -12.76 -9.76
C PRO A 170 12.19 -12.77 -9.25
N GLU A 171 11.27 -12.24 -10.05
CA GLU A 171 9.84 -12.15 -9.72
C GLU A 171 9.00 -12.44 -10.96
N ILE A 172 7.86 -13.08 -10.74
CA ILE A 172 6.83 -13.31 -11.74
C ILE A 172 5.52 -12.77 -11.14
N GLU A 173 4.83 -11.95 -11.90
CA GLU A 173 3.48 -11.53 -11.59
C GLU A 173 2.51 -12.42 -12.36
N LEU A 174 1.38 -12.75 -11.73
CA LEU A 174 0.32 -13.58 -12.30
C LEU A 174 -1.04 -13.19 -11.73
N ASP A 175 -2.10 -13.48 -12.49
CA ASP A 175 -3.48 -13.14 -12.15
C ASP A 175 -4.25 -14.39 -11.73
N LEU A 176 -5.06 -14.28 -10.68
CA LEU A 176 -5.81 -15.41 -10.11
C LEU A 176 -7.31 -15.19 -10.16
N TRP A 177 -8.03 -16.24 -10.54
CA TRP A 177 -9.48 -16.33 -10.47
C TRP A 177 -9.93 -17.59 -9.75
N VAL A 178 -11.16 -17.55 -9.24
CA VAL A 178 -11.80 -18.69 -8.61
C VAL A 178 -12.89 -19.21 -9.54
N THR A 179 -12.86 -20.52 -9.83
CA THR A 179 -13.85 -21.20 -10.65
C THR A 179 -15.17 -21.40 -9.90
N LYS A 180 -16.22 -21.83 -10.63
CA LYS A 180 -17.53 -22.15 -10.06
C LYS A 180 -17.49 -23.20 -8.94
N ASP A 181 -16.59 -24.15 -9.04
CA ASP A 181 -16.38 -25.24 -8.07
C ASP A 181 -15.29 -24.92 -7.01
N GLY A 182 -14.78 -23.68 -7.01
CA GLY A 182 -13.89 -23.18 -5.94
C GLY A 182 -12.40 -23.41 -6.18
N GLU A 183 -12.00 -23.89 -7.36
CA GLU A 183 -10.60 -24.07 -7.71
C GLU A 183 -9.95 -22.74 -8.12
N ILE A 184 -8.66 -22.56 -7.80
CA ILE A 184 -7.89 -21.36 -8.17
C ILE A 184 -7.18 -21.61 -9.48
N VAL A 185 -7.40 -20.72 -10.44
CA VAL A 185 -6.80 -20.78 -11.77
C VAL A 185 -6.08 -19.48 -12.12
N VAL A 186 -5.12 -19.56 -13.04
CA VAL A 186 -4.31 -18.42 -13.48
C VAL A 186 -4.84 -17.92 -14.82
N CYS A 187 -5.37 -16.70 -14.85
CA CYS A 187 -5.84 -16.01 -16.04
C CYS A 187 -5.96 -14.52 -15.74
N HIS A 188 -5.67 -13.66 -16.73
CA HIS A 188 -5.82 -12.22 -16.52
C HIS A 188 -7.27 -11.77 -16.52
N ASP A 189 -8.02 -12.15 -17.54
CA ASP A 189 -9.42 -11.73 -17.68
C ASP A 189 -10.34 -12.78 -17.03
N GLY A 190 -11.44 -12.31 -16.46
CA GLY A 190 -12.48 -13.20 -15.95
C GLY A 190 -13.24 -13.92 -17.07
N GLU A 191 -13.16 -13.42 -18.30
CA GLU A 191 -13.73 -14.01 -19.52
C GLU A 191 -12.60 -14.69 -20.33
N VAL A 192 -12.79 -15.95 -20.71
CA VAL A 192 -11.73 -16.79 -21.27
C VAL A 192 -11.47 -16.60 -22.78
N GLY A 193 -12.38 -15.97 -23.52
CA GLY A 193 -12.35 -15.95 -25.00
C GLY A 193 -11.20 -15.16 -25.60
N ARG A 194 -10.53 -14.29 -24.84
CA ARG A 194 -9.34 -13.57 -25.35
C ARG A 194 -8.11 -14.46 -25.43
N VAL A 195 -7.96 -15.40 -24.54
CA VAL A 195 -6.74 -16.21 -24.36
C VAL A 195 -6.95 -17.71 -24.62
N SER A 196 -8.17 -18.11 -25.02
CA SER A 196 -8.51 -19.50 -25.32
C SER A 196 -9.45 -19.61 -26.53
N ASP A 197 -9.74 -20.82 -26.93
CA ASP A 197 -10.78 -21.16 -27.93
C ASP A 197 -12.17 -21.32 -27.29
N GLY A 198 -12.27 -21.18 -25.96
CA GLY A 198 -13.53 -21.24 -25.21
C GLY A 198 -14.24 -19.91 -25.07
N GLU A 199 -15.42 -19.94 -24.47
CA GLU A 199 -16.24 -18.78 -24.13
C GLU A 199 -16.80 -18.92 -22.71
N GLY A 200 -17.02 -17.80 -22.02
CA GLY A 200 -17.67 -17.73 -20.71
C GLY A 200 -16.81 -17.16 -19.61
N MET A 201 -17.46 -16.94 -18.46
CA MET A 201 -16.81 -16.40 -17.28
C MET A 201 -16.20 -17.53 -16.43
N ILE A 202 -14.95 -17.38 -15.99
CA ILE A 202 -14.25 -18.34 -15.13
C ILE A 202 -15.08 -18.67 -13.89
N SER A 203 -15.72 -17.66 -13.29
CA SER A 203 -16.57 -17.83 -12.09
C SER A 203 -17.85 -18.65 -12.34
N GLU A 204 -18.22 -18.88 -13.59
CA GLU A 204 -19.40 -19.66 -13.99
C GLU A 204 -19.06 -21.05 -14.54
N LEU A 205 -17.76 -21.31 -14.78
CA LEU A 205 -17.23 -22.56 -15.30
C LEU A 205 -16.55 -23.36 -14.18
N THR A 206 -16.66 -24.66 -14.21
CA THR A 206 -15.90 -25.57 -13.37
C THR A 206 -14.47 -25.75 -13.89
N TYR A 207 -13.56 -26.17 -13.03
CA TYR A 207 -12.19 -26.45 -13.44
C TYR A 207 -12.11 -27.49 -14.58
N GLN A 208 -12.98 -28.51 -14.57
CA GLN A 208 -13.02 -29.52 -15.62
C GLN A 208 -13.50 -28.94 -16.96
N GLU A 209 -14.42 -28.01 -16.95
CA GLU A 209 -14.87 -27.32 -18.18
C GLU A 209 -13.75 -26.43 -18.73
N LEU A 210 -12.98 -25.73 -17.87
CA LEU A 210 -11.83 -24.94 -18.29
C LEU A 210 -10.70 -25.78 -18.89
N LEU A 211 -10.48 -27.01 -18.39
CA LEU A 211 -9.47 -27.94 -18.94
C LEU A 211 -9.79 -28.43 -20.35
N ALA A 212 -11.03 -28.28 -20.82
CA ALA A 212 -11.42 -28.64 -22.18
C ALA A 212 -11.03 -27.59 -23.22
N PHE A 213 -10.66 -26.37 -22.80
CA PHE A 213 -10.27 -25.27 -23.68
C PHE A 213 -8.77 -25.28 -23.96
N ASP A 214 -8.39 -24.83 -25.15
CA ASP A 214 -7.00 -24.62 -25.53
C ASP A 214 -6.60 -23.17 -25.22
N PHE A 215 -5.85 -22.99 -24.13
CA PHE A 215 -5.31 -21.71 -23.75
C PHE A 215 -3.99 -21.43 -24.47
N GLY A 216 -3.90 -20.27 -25.11
CA GLY A 216 -2.73 -19.83 -25.85
C GLY A 216 -2.81 -20.11 -27.36
N CYS A 217 -3.98 -20.50 -27.86
CA CYS A 217 -4.24 -20.66 -29.30
C CYS A 217 -4.40 -19.34 -30.07
N ARG A 218 -4.39 -18.20 -29.38
CA ARG A 218 -4.53 -16.82 -29.91
C ARG A 218 -3.39 -15.92 -29.57
#